data_1dd7b5594f26dbe5bef45bdfacdb1d45
#
_entry.id   1dd7b5594f26dbe5bef45bdfacdb1d45
#
_cell.length_a   1.000
_cell.length_b   1.000
_cell.length_c   1.000
_cell.angle_alpha   90.00
_cell.angle_beta   90.00
_cell.angle_gamma   90.00
#
_symmetry.space_group_name_H-M   'P 1'
#
loop_
_entity.id
_entity.type
_entity.pdbx_description
1 polymer ?
#
loop_
_entity_poly.entity_id
_entity_poly.type
_entity_poly.pdbx_seq_one_letter_code
_entity_poly.pdbx_strand_id
1 'polypeptide(L)'
;MHIQDPRGQARAAQAVGGVSAAGRGAAGAVRPAPLRVDAQRNLEHVLRAAREVFGELGYGAPMEDVARRARVGVGTVYRRFPSKDVLVRRIAQEETARLADQARTALGQEDEPWAALARFLRTSVASGAGRLLPPQVLRVGVDGEEAAPAEDARVPHQREAAAPAAPRTVAPRAVPAAGRPDDTGVSELLEVVGQLVGRAREAGELRRDVTVADVLLVIATGAPSLPDAAQQSAASTRLLEIMLEGLRSRP
;
A
#
# COMPACT_ATOMS: atom_id res chain seq x y z
N MET A 1 -34.63 -63.04 -13.80
CA MET A 1 -35.85 -63.36 -14.60
C MET A 1 -36.21 -62.10 -15.37
N HIS A 2 -35.96 -62.27 -16.63
CA HIS A 2 -36.55 -61.72 -17.88
C HIS A 2 -36.44 -60.19 -18.08
N ILE A 3 -35.57 -59.71 -19.02
CA ILE A 3 -35.70 -59.72 -20.53
C ILE A 3 -36.78 -58.67 -20.91
N GLN A 4 -36.58 -57.64 -21.73
CA GLN A 4 -36.02 -57.48 -23.07
C GLN A 4 -36.16 -56.02 -23.51
N ASP A 5 -35.13 -55.51 -24.20
CA ASP A 5 -35.21 -54.51 -25.28
C ASP A 5 -36.08 -55.04 -26.46
N PRO A 6 -36.61 -54.23 -27.36
CA PRO A 6 -35.85 -53.65 -28.43
C PRO A 6 -36.41 -52.40 -29.20
N ARG A 7 -35.49 -51.69 -29.83
CA ARG A 7 -35.45 -51.19 -31.20
C ARG A 7 -36.70 -50.67 -31.95
N GLY A 8 -36.55 -49.53 -32.55
CA GLY A 8 -37.32 -49.10 -33.72
C GLY A 8 -36.97 -47.75 -34.23
N GLN A 9 -36.15 -47.70 -35.16
CA GLN A 9 -35.82 -46.95 -36.32
C GLN A 9 -37.02 -46.24 -37.00
N ALA A 10 -36.82 -45.04 -37.53
CA ALA A 10 -36.74 -44.67 -38.93
C ALA A 10 -37.19 -43.22 -39.24
N ARG A 11 -36.31 -42.54 -39.94
CA ARG A 11 -36.48 -41.81 -41.20
C ARG A 11 -37.37 -40.55 -41.29
N ALA A 12 -36.68 -39.44 -41.48
CA ALA A 12 -36.53 -38.64 -42.75
C ALA A 12 -37.79 -37.94 -43.28
N ALA A 13 -37.66 -36.64 -43.47
CA ALA A 13 -37.83 -35.85 -44.69
C ALA A 13 -37.83 -34.37 -44.39
N GLN A 14 -36.91 -33.71 -44.96
CA GLN A 14 -36.85 -32.55 -45.86
C GLN A 14 -38.13 -31.71 -46.02
N ALA A 15 -38.00 -30.37 -45.91
CA ALA A 15 -38.05 -29.35 -46.95
C ALA A 15 -38.21 -27.95 -46.38
N VAL A 16 -37.25 -27.12 -46.71
CA VAL A 16 -37.31 -25.92 -47.57
C VAL A 16 -38.24 -24.78 -47.14
N GLY A 17 -37.61 -23.65 -46.99
CA GLY A 17 -38.21 -22.38 -47.41
C GLY A 17 -38.28 -21.28 -46.42
N GLY A 18 -37.56 -20.20 -46.66
CA GLY A 18 -38.12 -18.89 -46.56
C GLY A 18 -37.53 -17.88 -45.58
N VAL A 19 -36.57 -17.15 -46.08
CA VAL A 19 -36.35 -15.69 -46.06
C VAL A 19 -36.78 -14.85 -44.84
N SER A 20 -35.74 -14.12 -44.42
CA SER A 20 -35.72 -12.64 -44.17
C SER A 20 -36.45 -12.07 -42.98
N ALA A 21 -35.75 -11.46 -42.14
CA ALA A 21 -35.65 -9.98 -41.89
C ALA A 21 -35.14 -9.64 -40.51
N ALA A 22 -34.05 -8.95 -40.52
CA ALA A 22 -33.77 -7.72 -39.79
C ALA A 22 -34.32 -7.56 -38.37
N GLY A 23 -33.46 -7.37 -37.48
CA GLY A 23 -33.88 -6.58 -36.36
C GLY A 23 -32.97 -6.53 -35.14
N ARG A 24 -32.04 -5.61 -35.18
CA ARG A 24 -31.67 -4.76 -34.03
C ARG A 24 -31.07 -5.40 -32.80
N GLY A 25 -29.74 -5.25 -32.67
CA GLY A 25 -29.19 -4.48 -31.57
C GLY A 25 -29.39 -5.03 -30.16
N ALA A 26 -28.76 -6.15 -29.84
CA ALA A 26 -28.39 -6.40 -28.45
C ALA A 26 -27.12 -5.58 -28.19
N ALA A 27 -27.25 -4.52 -27.39
CA ALA A 27 -26.12 -3.83 -26.79
C ALA A 27 -25.22 -4.85 -26.13
N GLY A 28 -24.09 -5.10 -26.77
CA GLY A 28 -23.06 -6.01 -26.25
C GLY A 28 -22.54 -5.44 -24.94
N ALA A 29 -22.93 -6.05 -23.83
CA ALA A 29 -22.18 -5.93 -22.59
C ALA A 29 -20.77 -6.39 -22.93
N VAL A 30 -19.82 -5.44 -22.95
CA VAL A 30 -18.40 -5.68 -23.14
C VAL A 30 -17.94 -6.53 -21.95
N ARG A 31 -17.99 -7.86 -22.09
CA ARG A 31 -17.33 -8.75 -21.15
C ARG A 31 -15.84 -8.42 -21.19
N PRO A 32 -15.22 -8.04 -20.07
CA PRO A 32 -13.79 -7.80 -20.04
C PRO A 32 -13.10 -9.06 -20.55
N ALA A 33 -12.26 -8.90 -21.59
CA ALA A 33 -11.59 -10.02 -22.22
C ALA A 33 -10.83 -10.85 -21.17
N PRO A 34 -10.89 -12.20 -21.21
CA PRO A 34 -10.25 -13.08 -20.21
C PRO A 34 -8.79 -12.71 -19.91
N LEU A 35 -8.03 -12.28 -20.91
CA LEU A 35 -6.64 -11.83 -20.77
C LEU A 35 -6.44 -10.61 -19.87
N ARG A 36 -7.43 -9.72 -19.75
CA ARG A 36 -7.34 -8.55 -18.84
C ARG A 36 -7.59 -8.97 -17.40
N VAL A 37 -8.51 -9.89 -17.18
CA VAL A 37 -8.79 -10.43 -15.85
C VAL A 37 -7.59 -11.19 -15.30
N ASP A 38 -6.94 -12.02 -16.14
CA ASP A 38 -5.75 -12.77 -15.74
C ASP A 38 -4.56 -11.85 -15.47
N ALA A 39 -4.39 -10.79 -16.28
CA ALA A 39 -3.37 -9.78 -16.05
C ALA A 39 -3.58 -9.01 -14.74
N GLN A 40 -4.82 -8.75 -14.38
CA GLN A 40 -5.16 -8.08 -13.12
C GLN A 40 -4.93 -8.99 -11.91
N ARG A 41 -5.38 -10.24 -11.98
CA ARG A 41 -5.08 -11.24 -10.94
C ARG A 41 -3.59 -11.45 -10.73
N ASN A 42 -2.82 -11.53 -11.83
CA ASN A 42 -1.36 -11.62 -11.73
C ASN A 42 -0.75 -10.38 -11.06
N LEU A 43 -1.26 -9.19 -11.35
CA LEU A 43 -0.80 -7.97 -10.68
C LEU A 43 -1.06 -8.03 -9.16
N GLU A 44 -2.26 -8.41 -8.75
CA GLU A 44 -2.62 -8.56 -7.34
C GLU A 44 -1.76 -9.62 -6.64
N HIS A 45 -1.46 -10.74 -7.32
CA HIS A 45 -0.56 -11.76 -6.80
C HIS A 45 0.87 -11.24 -6.59
N VAL A 46 1.40 -10.47 -7.54
CA VAL A 46 2.73 -9.85 -7.42
C VAL A 46 2.76 -8.83 -6.28
N LEU A 47 1.77 -7.96 -6.18
CA LEU A 47 1.69 -6.96 -5.11
C LEU A 47 1.55 -7.62 -3.73
N ARG A 48 0.73 -8.66 -3.60
CA ARG A 48 0.62 -9.42 -2.35
C ARG A 48 1.94 -10.06 -1.96
N ALA A 49 2.57 -10.78 -2.89
CA ALA A 49 3.86 -11.40 -2.67
C ALA A 49 4.96 -10.38 -2.29
N ALA A 50 4.92 -9.21 -2.92
CA ALA A 50 5.86 -8.14 -2.61
C ALA A 50 5.65 -7.57 -1.20
N ARG A 51 4.39 -7.40 -0.76
CA ARG A 51 4.10 -7.00 0.63
C ARG A 51 4.62 -8.02 1.64
N GLU A 52 4.41 -9.31 1.38
CA GLU A 52 4.92 -10.38 2.23
C GLU A 52 6.46 -10.35 2.30
N VAL A 53 7.13 -10.34 1.14
CA VAL A 53 8.61 -10.36 1.07
C VAL A 53 9.21 -9.10 1.70
N PHE A 54 8.69 -7.91 1.39
CA PHE A 54 9.21 -6.68 1.97
C PHE A 54 8.82 -6.51 3.44
N GLY A 55 7.71 -7.07 3.87
CA GLY A 55 7.33 -7.12 5.29
C GLY A 55 8.23 -8.04 6.13
N GLU A 56 8.71 -9.15 5.54
CA GLU A 56 9.60 -10.12 6.19
C GLU A 56 11.07 -9.70 6.13
N LEU A 57 11.56 -9.29 4.97
CA LEU A 57 12.97 -9.05 4.66
C LEU A 57 13.33 -7.56 4.53
N GLY A 58 12.34 -6.68 4.65
CA GLY A 58 12.50 -5.24 4.41
C GLY A 58 12.59 -4.89 2.92
N TYR A 59 12.60 -3.60 2.63
CA TYR A 59 12.70 -3.08 1.26
C TYR A 59 14.03 -3.42 0.56
N GLY A 60 15.02 -3.96 1.30
CA GLY A 60 16.28 -4.49 0.75
C GLY A 60 16.12 -5.73 -0.11
N ALA A 61 15.06 -6.54 0.09
CA ALA A 61 14.85 -7.81 -0.59
C ALA A 61 14.92 -7.71 -2.12
N PRO A 62 15.49 -8.71 -2.82
CA PRO A 62 15.59 -8.71 -4.28
C PRO A 62 14.24 -8.99 -4.95
N MET A 63 14.08 -8.53 -6.21
CA MET A 63 12.87 -8.75 -7.02
C MET A 63 12.62 -10.23 -7.35
N GLU A 64 13.68 -11.01 -7.35
CA GLU A 64 13.66 -12.47 -7.56
C GLU A 64 12.89 -13.19 -6.44
N ASP A 65 13.00 -12.72 -5.20
CA ASP A 65 12.24 -13.27 -4.07
C ASP A 65 10.75 -12.96 -4.20
N VAL A 66 10.42 -11.76 -4.67
CA VAL A 66 9.04 -11.39 -4.99
C VAL A 66 8.47 -12.29 -6.09
N ALA A 67 9.22 -12.51 -7.18
CA ALA A 67 8.81 -13.36 -8.28
C ALA A 67 8.60 -14.82 -7.83
N ARG A 68 9.52 -15.33 -7.00
CA ARG A 68 9.44 -16.68 -6.41
C ARG A 68 8.21 -16.82 -5.52
N ARG A 69 7.96 -15.85 -4.64
CA ARG A 69 6.78 -15.84 -3.75
C ARG A 69 5.48 -15.74 -4.53
N ALA A 70 5.44 -14.93 -5.59
CA ALA A 70 4.30 -14.78 -6.49
C ALA A 70 4.11 -15.97 -7.44
N ARG A 71 5.08 -16.89 -7.53
CA ARG A 71 5.09 -18.01 -8.48
C ARG A 71 5.00 -17.57 -9.94
N VAL A 72 5.66 -16.48 -10.27
CA VAL A 72 5.76 -15.96 -11.65
C VAL A 72 7.22 -15.84 -12.08
N GLY A 73 7.46 -15.77 -13.39
CA GLY A 73 8.80 -15.48 -13.90
C GLY A 73 9.23 -14.06 -13.52
N VAL A 74 10.52 -13.88 -13.16
CA VAL A 74 11.08 -12.57 -12.81
C VAL A 74 10.89 -11.54 -13.93
N GLY A 75 10.97 -11.94 -15.19
CA GLY A 75 10.68 -11.10 -16.35
C GLY A 75 9.24 -10.60 -16.40
N THR A 76 8.29 -11.33 -15.81
CA THR A 76 6.89 -10.89 -15.68
C THR A 76 6.77 -9.76 -14.67
N VAL A 77 7.52 -9.84 -13.56
CA VAL A 77 7.57 -8.78 -12.55
C VAL A 77 8.19 -7.51 -13.14
N TYR A 78 9.37 -7.62 -13.78
CA TYR A 78 10.04 -6.46 -14.40
C TYR A 78 9.26 -5.81 -15.54
N ARG A 79 8.49 -6.59 -16.30
CA ARG A 79 7.62 -6.03 -17.35
C ARG A 79 6.52 -5.15 -16.75
N ARG A 80 6.03 -5.46 -15.54
CA ARG A 80 4.99 -4.69 -14.86
C ARG A 80 5.56 -3.57 -14.01
N PHE A 81 6.70 -3.82 -13.36
CA PHE A 81 7.42 -2.90 -12.50
C PHE A 81 8.86 -2.79 -12.99
N PRO A 82 9.18 -1.78 -13.82
CA PRO A 82 10.49 -1.65 -14.46
C PRO A 82 11.68 -1.56 -13.49
N SER A 83 11.43 -1.16 -12.25
CA SER A 83 12.42 -1.15 -11.17
C SER A 83 11.79 -1.54 -9.84
N LYS A 84 12.64 -1.92 -8.90
CA LYS A 84 12.25 -2.18 -7.51
C LYS A 84 11.62 -0.95 -6.86
N ASP A 85 12.16 0.25 -7.13
CA ASP A 85 11.64 1.50 -6.57
C ASP A 85 10.20 1.78 -7.03
N VAL A 86 9.85 1.42 -8.28
CA VAL A 86 8.49 1.55 -8.78
C VAL A 86 7.54 0.61 -8.03
N LEU A 87 7.97 -0.63 -7.76
CA LEU A 87 7.19 -1.60 -6.98
C LEU A 87 7.03 -1.15 -5.52
N VAL A 88 8.13 -0.74 -4.88
CA VAL A 88 8.14 -0.23 -3.50
C VAL A 88 7.22 0.98 -3.36
N ARG A 89 7.32 1.94 -4.28
CA ARG A 89 6.45 3.12 -4.29
C ARG A 89 4.98 2.75 -4.43
N ARG A 90 4.65 1.82 -5.32
CA ARG A 90 3.28 1.34 -5.49
C ARG A 90 2.73 0.71 -4.20
N ILE A 91 3.52 -0.10 -3.52
CA ILE A 91 3.13 -0.71 -2.25
C ILE A 91 2.94 0.35 -1.17
N ALA A 92 3.89 1.29 -1.05
CA ALA A 92 3.80 2.38 -0.09
C ALA A 92 2.53 3.23 -0.28
N GLN A 93 2.17 3.55 -1.53
CA GLN A 93 0.92 4.26 -1.85
C GLN A 93 -0.32 3.48 -1.42
N GLU A 94 -0.37 2.17 -1.71
CA GLU A 94 -1.50 1.33 -1.34
C GLU A 94 -1.63 1.17 0.19
N GLU A 95 -0.51 1.05 0.92
CA GLU A 95 -0.53 0.97 2.38
C GLU A 95 -0.95 2.31 3.02
N THR A 96 -0.48 3.42 2.48
CA THR A 96 -0.88 4.76 2.93
C THR A 96 -2.38 5.00 2.73
N ALA A 97 -2.92 4.66 1.55
CA ALA A 97 -4.35 4.76 1.27
C ALA A 97 -5.18 3.86 2.20
N ARG A 98 -4.73 2.63 2.43
CA ARG A 98 -5.40 1.69 3.33
C ARG A 98 -5.43 2.19 4.78
N LEU A 99 -4.35 2.78 5.27
CA LEU A 99 -4.31 3.39 6.59
C LEU A 99 -5.25 4.60 6.70
N ALA A 100 -5.31 5.44 5.67
CA ALA A 100 -6.25 6.54 5.62
C ALA A 100 -7.71 6.05 5.70
N ASP A 101 -8.05 4.98 4.96
CA ASP A 101 -9.38 4.38 4.99
C ASP A 101 -9.71 3.76 6.37
N GLN A 102 -8.73 3.10 7.01
CA GLN A 102 -8.90 2.57 8.38
C GLN A 102 -9.13 3.70 9.39
N ALA A 103 -8.41 4.82 9.27
CA ALA A 103 -8.58 5.98 10.12
C ALA A 103 -9.96 6.63 9.94
N ARG A 104 -10.42 6.80 8.68
CA ARG A 104 -11.79 7.29 8.38
C ARG A 104 -12.86 6.36 8.95
N THR A 105 -12.67 5.06 8.81
CA THR A 105 -13.59 4.06 9.35
C THR A 105 -13.68 4.17 10.87
N ALA A 106 -12.56 4.32 11.55
CA ALA A 106 -12.53 4.49 13.00
C ALA A 106 -13.25 5.78 13.44
N LEU A 107 -13.02 6.89 12.72
CA LEU A 107 -13.69 8.16 12.97
C LEU A 107 -15.21 8.09 12.81
N GLY A 108 -15.69 7.29 11.84
CA GLY A 108 -17.11 7.17 11.54
C GLY A 108 -17.85 6.11 12.36
N GLN A 109 -17.14 5.20 13.03
CA GLN A 109 -17.74 4.09 13.78
C GLN A 109 -17.70 4.25 15.28
N GLU A 110 -16.85 5.13 15.81
CA GLU A 110 -16.67 5.34 17.25
C GLU A 110 -16.96 6.81 17.61
N ASP A 111 -17.92 7.00 18.49
CA ASP A 111 -18.26 8.33 19.00
C ASP A 111 -17.24 8.82 20.04
N GLU A 112 -16.74 7.92 20.87
CA GLU A 112 -15.73 8.19 21.90
C GLU A 112 -14.35 8.43 21.26
N PRO A 113 -13.70 9.58 21.46
CA PRO A 113 -12.47 9.95 20.79
C PRO A 113 -11.32 8.97 21.01
N TRP A 114 -11.13 8.52 22.26
CA TRP A 114 -10.11 7.51 22.58
C TRP A 114 -10.40 6.16 21.94
N ALA A 115 -11.67 5.72 21.94
CA ALA A 115 -12.06 4.47 21.34
C ALA A 115 -11.77 4.46 19.84
N ALA A 116 -12.03 5.58 19.14
CA ALA A 116 -11.71 5.76 17.73
C ALA A 116 -10.21 5.62 17.46
N LEU A 117 -9.38 6.33 18.20
CA LEU A 117 -7.91 6.26 18.07
C LEU A 117 -7.39 4.85 18.39
N ALA A 118 -7.85 4.24 19.49
CA ALA A 118 -7.44 2.90 19.90
C ALA A 118 -7.88 1.84 18.87
N ARG A 119 -9.07 1.96 18.29
CA ARG A 119 -9.55 1.10 17.21
C ARG A 119 -8.67 1.21 15.97
N PHE A 120 -8.35 2.43 15.54
CA PHE A 120 -7.45 2.67 14.43
C PHE A 120 -6.10 1.98 14.65
N LEU A 121 -5.47 2.20 15.81
CA LEU A 121 -4.18 1.59 16.15
C LEU A 121 -4.26 0.06 16.16
N ARG A 122 -5.29 -0.53 16.79
CA ARG A 122 -5.46 -2.00 16.82
C ARG A 122 -5.63 -2.58 15.42
N THR A 123 -6.48 -1.97 14.59
CA THR A 123 -6.73 -2.45 13.23
C THR A 123 -5.50 -2.33 12.35
N SER A 124 -4.76 -1.22 12.45
CA SER A 124 -3.54 -0.98 11.67
C SER A 124 -2.42 -1.93 12.05
N VAL A 125 -2.17 -2.16 13.35
CA VAL A 125 -1.16 -3.11 13.82
C VAL A 125 -1.54 -4.55 13.46
N ALA A 126 -2.79 -4.95 13.64
CA ALA A 126 -3.28 -6.30 13.29
C ALA A 126 -3.14 -6.58 11.79
N SER A 127 -3.33 -5.57 10.93
CA SER A 127 -3.16 -5.69 9.49
C SER A 127 -1.69 -5.69 9.03
N GLY A 128 -0.73 -5.38 9.92
CA GLY A 128 0.69 -5.27 9.60
C GLY A 128 1.05 -4.10 8.70
N ALA A 129 0.16 -3.12 8.53
CA ALA A 129 0.32 -1.99 7.63
C ALA A 129 1.56 -1.13 7.93
N GLY A 130 1.94 -1.04 9.21
CA GLY A 130 3.08 -0.23 9.65
C GLY A 130 4.44 -0.64 9.10
N ARG A 131 4.62 -1.92 8.76
CA ARG A 131 5.90 -2.45 8.25
C ARG A 131 6.31 -1.90 6.89
N LEU A 132 5.33 -1.40 6.14
CA LEU A 132 5.50 -0.93 4.77
C LEU A 132 5.26 0.57 4.63
N LEU A 133 5.21 1.29 5.75
CA LEU A 133 5.13 2.74 5.75
C LEU A 133 6.41 3.35 5.16
N PRO A 134 6.28 4.29 4.23
CA PRO A 134 7.45 4.98 3.71
C PRO A 134 8.09 5.82 4.81
N PRO A 135 9.44 5.87 4.90
CA PRO A 135 10.15 6.62 5.94
C PRO A 135 9.77 8.09 6.02
N GLN A 136 9.31 8.67 4.91
CA GLN A 136 8.87 10.06 4.83
C GLN A 136 7.68 10.35 5.74
N VAL A 137 6.78 9.36 5.93
CA VAL A 137 5.60 9.48 6.81
C VAL A 137 6.00 9.54 8.28
N LEU A 138 7.10 8.89 8.65
CA LEU A 138 7.62 8.86 10.01
C LEU A 138 8.46 10.10 10.38
N ARG A 139 8.84 10.92 9.40
CA ARG A 139 9.62 12.16 9.63
C ARG A 139 8.74 13.37 9.97
N VAL A 140 7.45 13.28 9.76
CA VAL A 140 6.52 14.37 10.09
C VAL A 140 6.46 14.53 11.60
N GLY A 141 7.08 15.55 12.11
CA GLY A 141 7.17 15.87 13.55
C GLY A 141 8.58 16.03 14.09
N VAL A 142 9.61 15.63 13.33
CA VAL A 142 11.01 15.89 13.69
C VAL A 142 11.51 17.22 13.09
N ASP A 143 10.78 17.78 12.11
CA ASP A 143 11.13 19.04 11.42
C ASP A 143 10.59 20.29 12.12
N GLY A 144 10.20 20.19 13.39
CA GLY A 144 9.82 21.34 14.23
C GLY A 144 11.00 22.16 14.73
N GLU A 145 12.23 21.72 14.48
CA GLU A 145 13.45 22.46 14.79
C GLU A 145 14.33 22.42 13.53
N GLU A 146 14.29 23.53 12.83
CA GLU A 146 15.18 24.04 11.78
C GLU A 146 16.32 23.10 11.38
N ALA A 147 16.08 22.20 10.42
CA ALA A 147 17.16 21.56 9.71
C ALA A 147 17.79 22.61 8.79
N ALA A 148 18.80 23.29 9.30
CA ALA A 148 19.77 23.99 8.49
C ALA A 148 20.26 23.03 7.39
N PRO A 149 20.40 23.48 6.14
CA PRO A 149 20.88 22.61 5.07
C PRO A 149 22.23 22.06 5.51
N ALA A 150 22.35 20.74 5.60
CA ALA A 150 23.62 20.07 5.79
C ALA A 150 24.49 20.45 4.59
N GLU A 151 25.36 21.42 4.80
CA GLU A 151 26.42 21.73 3.86
C GLU A 151 27.25 20.46 3.61
N ASP A 152 27.33 20.13 2.35
CA ASP A 152 28.24 19.17 1.73
C ASP A 152 29.40 18.73 2.62
N ALA A 153 29.38 17.51 3.08
CA ALA A 153 30.57 16.77 3.47
C ALA A 153 31.37 16.48 2.19
N ARG A 154 32.13 17.48 1.74
CA ARG A 154 33.13 17.32 0.68
C ARG A 154 34.20 16.38 1.17
N VAL A 155 34.24 15.19 0.60
CA VAL A 155 35.44 14.35 0.59
C VAL A 155 36.49 15.07 -0.28
N PRO A 156 37.71 15.34 0.21
CA PRO A 156 38.73 16.00 -0.59
C PRO A 156 39.31 15.01 -1.61
N HIS A 157 38.96 15.17 -2.87
CA HIS A 157 39.71 14.56 -3.96
C HIS A 157 40.84 15.49 -4.36
N GLN A 158 42.02 14.88 -4.40
CA GLN A 158 43.31 15.44 -4.76
C GLN A 158 43.29 16.12 -6.14
N ARG A 159 44.03 17.24 -6.20
CA ARG A 159 44.33 18.03 -7.40
C ARG A 159 45.07 17.20 -8.45
N GLU A 160 44.65 17.38 -9.70
CA GLU A 160 45.62 17.55 -10.77
C GLU A 160 45.05 18.50 -11.85
N ALA A 161 45.96 19.30 -12.40
CA ALA A 161 45.73 20.57 -13.08
C ALA A 161 45.33 20.40 -14.56
N ALA A 162 44.50 21.30 -15.06
CA ALA A 162 44.73 22.12 -16.27
C ALA A 162 43.46 22.93 -16.63
N ALA A 163 43.58 24.23 -16.80
CA ALA A 163 42.59 25.16 -17.36
C ALA A 163 42.78 25.26 -18.89
N PRO A 164 42.01 26.07 -19.67
CA PRO A 164 40.69 26.67 -19.46
C PRO A 164 39.74 26.53 -20.67
N ALA A 165 38.44 26.62 -20.48
CA ALA A 165 37.51 27.24 -21.44
C ALA A 165 36.14 27.41 -20.79
N ALA A 166 35.63 28.61 -20.74
CA ALA A 166 34.32 28.96 -20.27
C ALA A 166 33.22 28.49 -21.24
N PRO A 167 32.10 27.95 -20.72
CA PRO A 167 30.82 28.19 -21.35
C PRO A 167 29.75 28.67 -20.36
N ARG A 168 29.00 29.58 -20.87
CA ARG A 168 27.77 30.23 -20.45
C ARG A 168 26.97 29.46 -19.39
N THR A 169 26.82 30.11 -18.27
CA THR A 169 25.89 29.79 -17.19
C THR A 169 24.46 29.94 -17.70
N VAL A 170 23.79 28.84 -17.97
CA VAL A 170 22.33 28.77 -18.04
C VAL A 170 21.87 28.48 -16.61
N ALA A 171 21.29 29.49 -15.96
CA ALA A 171 20.66 29.33 -14.67
C ALA A 171 19.61 28.20 -14.74
N PRO A 172 19.63 27.23 -13.83
CA PRO A 172 18.52 26.27 -13.75
C PRO A 172 17.28 27.04 -13.33
N ARG A 173 16.34 27.12 -14.28
CA ARG A 173 14.99 27.61 -14.03
C ARG A 173 14.39 26.71 -12.93
N ALA A 174 14.14 27.28 -11.76
CA ALA A 174 13.41 26.63 -10.69
C ALA A 174 12.04 26.22 -11.25
N VAL A 175 11.87 24.93 -11.53
CA VAL A 175 10.58 24.33 -11.81
C VAL A 175 9.86 24.34 -10.46
N PRO A 176 8.68 24.97 -10.33
CA PRO A 176 7.92 24.83 -9.11
C PRO A 176 7.70 23.32 -8.87
N ALA A 177 8.05 22.87 -7.68
CA ALA A 177 7.81 21.49 -7.25
C ALA A 177 6.28 21.27 -7.26
N ALA A 178 5.75 20.88 -8.41
CA ALA A 178 4.43 20.26 -8.46
C ALA A 178 4.53 19.02 -7.55
N GLY A 179 3.76 19.03 -6.45
CA GLY A 179 3.76 17.94 -5.49
C GLY A 179 3.74 16.60 -6.20
N ARG A 180 4.68 15.73 -5.87
CA ARG A 180 4.74 14.39 -6.46
C ARG A 180 3.42 13.70 -6.12
N PRO A 181 2.81 12.93 -7.03
CA PRO A 181 1.56 12.21 -6.75
C PRO A 181 1.66 11.31 -5.50
N ASP A 182 2.87 11.02 -5.03
CA ASP A 182 3.14 10.31 -3.79
C ASP A 182 2.81 11.14 -2.53
N ASP A 183 2.85 12.47 -2.62
CA ASP A 183 2.62 13.36 -1.48
C ASP A 183 1.12 13.49 -1.13
N THR A 184 0.22 13.28 -2.10
CA THR A 184 -1.23 13.40 -1.89
C THR A 184 -1.76 12.36 -0.91
N GLY A 185 -1.38 11.08 -1.06
CA GLY A 185 -1.82 10.01 -0.17
C GLY A 185 -1.25 10.14 1.24
N VAL A 186 0.00 10.62 1.34
CA VAL A 186 0.64 10.90 2.64
C VAL A 186 -0.08 12.05 3.34
N SER A 187 -0.35 13.16 2.63
CA SER A 187 -1.06 14.31 3.19
C SER A 187 -2.46 13.94 3.69
N GLU A 188 -3.19 13.14 2.93
CA GLU A 188 -4.51 12.65 3.30
C GLU A 188 -4.47 11.76 4.56
N LEU A 189 -3.49 10.84 4.66
CA LEU A 189 -3.29 10.04 5.88
C LEU A 189 -3.01 10.92 7.09
N LEU A 190 -2.09 11.88 6.95
CA LEU A 190 -1.73 12.79 8.04
C LEU A 190 -2.90 13.64 8.51
N GLU A 191 -3.75 14.12 7.58
CA GLU A 191 -4.95 14.88 7.90
C GLU A 191 -5.94 14.05 8.71
N VAL A 192 -6.27 12.83 8.23
CA VAL A 192 -7.27 11.98 8.90
C VAL A 192 -6.77 11.48 10.26
N VAL A 193 -5.49 11.10 10.36
CA VAL A 193 -4.89 10.73 11.66
C VAL A 193 -4.80 11.95 12.58
N GLY A 194 -4.54 13.14 12.02
CA GLY A 194 -4.58 14.41 12.75
C GLY A 194 -5.93 14.67 13.38
N GLN A 195 -7.03 14.34 12.70
CA GLN A 195 -8.38 14.45 13.27
C GLN A 195 -8.60 13.48 14.44
N LEU A 196 -8.12 12.22 14.36
CA LEU A 196 -8.18 11.26 15.47
C LEU A 196 -7.43 11.78 16.71
N VAL A 197 -6.18 12.22 16.48
CA VAL A 197 -5.32 12.77 17.52
C VAL A 197 -5.94 14.04 18.15
N GLY A 198 -6.44 14.95 17.31
CA GLY A 198 -7.09 16.21 17.74
C GLY A 198 -8.28 15.94 18.65
N ARG A 199 -9.21 15.09 18.21
CA ARG A 199 -10.41 14.73 19.01
C ARG A 199 -10.06 14.11 20.35
N ALA A 200 -9.12 13.15 20.37
CA ALA A 200 -8.70 12.50 21.63
C ALA A 200 -7.96 13.45 22.57
N ARG A 201 -7.22 14.42 22.02
CA ARG A 201 -6.53 15.47 22.80
C ARG A 201 -7.50 16.50 23.37
N GLU A 202 -8.49 16.95 22.59
CA GLU A 202 -9.55 17.87 23.00
C GLU A 202 -10.43 17.26 24.10
N ALA A 203 -10.70 15.95 24.03
CA ALA A 203 -11.38 15.22 25.11
C ALA A 203 -10.54 15.03 26.37
N GLY A 204 -9.25 15.40 26.34
CA GLY A 204 -8.33 15.20 27.48
C GLY A 204 -7.90 13.75 27.70
N GLU A 205 -8.19 12.85 26.78
CA GLU A 205 -7.91 11.42 26.90
C GLU A 205 -6.53 11.01 26.34
N LEU A 206 -5.96 11.84 25.46
CA LEU A 206 -4.61 11.67 24.92
C LEU A 206 -3.63 12.66 25.56
N ARG A 207 -2.44 12.21 25.86
CA ARG A 207 -1.35 13.07 26.34
C ARG A 207 -1.09 14.21 25.34
N ARG A 208 -0.81 15.40 25.86
CA ARG A 208 -0.64 16.62 25.04
C ARG A 208 0.62 16.62 24.19
N ASP A 209 1.64 15.89 24.59
CA ASP A 209 2.92 15.74 23.90
C ASP A 209 2.90 14.72 22.75
N VAL A 210 1.85 13.89 22.64
CA VAL A 210 1.72 12.89 21.58
C VAL A 210 1.36 13.55 20.25
N THR A 211 2.14 13.28 19.23
CA THR A 211 1.96 13.82 17.87
C THR A 211 1.38 12.77 16.91
N VAL A 212 1.01 13.20 15.70
CA VAL A 212 0.60 12.29 14.60
C VAL A 212 1.74 11.33 14.26
N ALA A 213 2.98 11.81 14.27
CA ALA A 213 4.17 11.00 14.01
C ALA A 213 4.34 9.88 15.05
N ASP A 214 4.07 10.15 16.33
CA ASP A 214 4.13 9.13 17.38
C ASP A 214 3.08 8.04 17.17
N VAL A 215 1.87 8.41 16.77
CA VAL A 215 0.80 7.44 16.42
C VAL A 215 1.22 6.57 15.26
N LEU A 216 1.80 7.14 14.21
CA LEU A 216 2.30 6.38 13.06
C LEU A 216 3.52 5.52 13.42
N LEU A 217 4.38 5.99 14.33
CA LEU A 217 5.50 5.22 14.85
C LEU A 217 5.02 3.99 15.66
N VAL A 218 3.97 4.13 16.46
CA VAL A 218 3.34 2.99 17.15
C VAL A 218 2.86 1.94 16.15
N ILE A 219 2.25 2.35 15.04
CA ILE A 219 1.82 1.44 13.98
C ILE A 219 3.03 0.76 13.33
N ALA A 220 4.09 1.51 13.04
CA ALA A 220 5.29 0.98 12.40
C ALA A 220 6.05 -0.04 13.28
N THR A 221 6.04 0.15 14.60
CA THR A 221 6.77 -0.69 15.56
C THR A 221 5.91 -1.75 16.24
N GLY A 222 4.58 -1.61 16.20
CA GLY A 222 3.63 -2.46 16.92
C GLY A 222 3.51 -3.90 16.42
N ALA A 223 4.13 -4.23 15.28
CA ALA A 223 4.08 -5.56 14.68
C ALA A 223 5.47 -6.21 14.60
N PRO A 224 6.01 -6.77 15.71
CA PRO A 224 7.30 -7.44 15.71
C PRO A 224 7.28 -8.65 14.76
N SER A 225 8.42 -8.95 14.12
CA SER A 225 8.56 -10.14 13.28
C SER A 225 9.06 -11.30 14.14
N LEU A 226 8.20 -12.29 14.39
CA LEU A 226 8.51 -13.52 15.09
C LEU A 226 8.29 -14.72 14.16
N PRO A 227 9.05 -15.81 14.33
CA PRO A 227 8.92 -17.00 13.47
C PRO A 227 7.56 -17.70 13.59
N ASP A 228 6.96 -17.67 14.78
CA ASP A 228 5.65 -18.25 15.05
C ASP A 228 4.56 -17.18 14.96
N ALA A 229 3.60 -17.38 14.07
CA ALA A 229 2.47 -16.47 13.83
C ALA A 229 1.59 -16.26 15.08
N ALA A 230 1.39 -17.30 15.90
CA ALA A 230 0.60 -17.19 17.14
C ALA A 230 1.32 -16.33 18.17
N GLN A 231 2.63 -16.56 18.36
CA GLN A 231 3.48 -15.75 19.22
C GLN A 231 3.57 -14.31 18.73
N GLN A 232 3.71 -14.11 17.41
CA GLN A 232 3.73 -12.80 16.81
C GLN A 232 2.44 -12.02 17.08
N SER A 233 1.28 -12.64 16.91
CA SER A 233 -0.01 -12.02 17.19
C SER A 233 -0.16 -11.65 18.67
N ALA A 234 0.19 -12.57 19.57
CA ALA A 234 0.14 -12.32 21.01
C ALA A 234 1.09 -11.19 21.44
N ALA A 235 2.32 -11.19 20.92
CA ALA A 235 3.31 -10.15 21.21
C ALA A 235 2.88 -8.78 20.67
N SER A 236 2.34 -8.72 19.44
CA SER A 236 1.82 -7.48 18.86
C SER A 236 0.67 -6.91 19.67
N THR A 237 -0.28 -7.76 20.10
CA THR A 237 -1.41 -7.35 20.94
C THR A 237 -0.91 -6.80 22.26
N ARG A 238 -0.01 -7.52 22.93
CA ARG A 238 0.53 -7.08 24.24
C ARG A 238 1.33 -5.79 24.14
N LEU A 239 2.20 -5.68 23.13
CA LEU A 239 2.97 -4.46 22.89
C LEU A 239 2.06 -3.25 22.64
N LEU A 240 1.04 -3.45 21.81
CA LEU A 240 0.07 -2.40 21.52
C LEU A 240 -0.72 -1.97 22.75
N GLU A 241 -1.13 -2.88 23.61
CA GLU A 241 -1.80 -2.54 24.88
C GLU A 241 -0.91 -1.68 25.76
N ILE A 242 0.38 -2.01 25.89
CA ILE A 242 1.35 -1.22 26.65
C ILE A 242 1.51 0.17 26.04
N MET A 243 1.60 0.26 24.71
CA MET A 243 1.72 1.54 24.02
C MET A 243 0.45 2.40 24.18
N LEU A 244 -0.74 1.81 24.03
CA LEU A 244 -2.02 2.50 24.23
C LEU A 244 -2.13 3.08 25.64
N GLU A 245 -1.74 2.31 26.66
CA GLU A 245 -1.72 2.80 28.05
C GLU A 245 -0.71 3.94 28.24
N GLY A 246 0.44 3.87 27.56
CA GLY A 246 1.45 4.93 27.56
C GLY A 246 1.04 6.22 26.86
N LEU A 247 0.15 6.14 25.87
CA LEU A 247 -0.38 7.29 25.14
C LEU A 247 -1.50 8.02 25.88
N ARG A 248 -2.17 7.33 26.80
CA ARG A 248 -3.33 7.85 27.50
C ARG A 248 -2.93 8.96 28.47
N SER A 249 -3.76 10.00 28.56
CA SER A 249 -3.61 11.03 29.58
C SER A 249 -3.78 10.42 30.99
N ARG A 250 -2.89 10.75 31.88
CA ARG A 250 -3.06 10.40 33.31
C ARG A 250 -3.77 11.54 33.99
N PRO A 251 -4.77 11.27 34.85
CA PRO A 251 -5.45 12.27 35.62
C PRO A 251 -4.51 13.03 36.58
#